data_b3f9c432685393f6d7b853a2c56e56db
#
_entry.id   b3f9c432685393f6d7b853a2c56e56db
#
_cell.length_a   1.000
_cell.length_b   1.000
_cell.length_c   1.000
_cell.angle_alpha   90.00
_cell.angle_beta   90.00
_cell.angle_gamma   90.00
#
_symmetry.space_group_name_H-M   'P 1'
#
loop_
_entity.id
_entity.type
_entity.pdbx_description
1 polymer ?
#
loop_
_entity_poly.entity_id
_entity_poly.type
_entity_poly.pdbx_seq_one_letter_code
_entity_poly.pdbx_strand_id
1 'polypeptide(L)'
;MKLKTYILLAAAMLPLASCSDYLDKTPSKSSNTPVTTAANLLAVYDYLPNRYCNNYFAAYSTDDANIPREMYLSSPANFDINYVLSYYTHFRDGIINTSSDLLWNNEYNRIYKANLMISSSSEVTGTQEEINEALSCAYFMRAYSFFELATFYCQPWSETNKGELGVPLRLGLSFDEDVSRGTLEQTYAQIFSDLQASEEHAIHDAVPSIPWRVSKCAINALYARIYLARGEFDQALSYANKALQKAPELYDYNQFTWQSPAPKYSATDFWPAMELKVCETNNWNENKILYNYSEWIYPDFASVRTQMAYPSTSLINLYDHDNDLRFRYFYVEHGTRRMSNIKYDWYRYNPWDDGRYLNSGLTTAEVLLIKAECQVRLGQWQEGLATLTPLRKARFEAATSTALTANNQAEALQQVLEERHRELPFYFRFGDIKRFAVTSDTSDDVTVTRDFYDMTVTKVNTGSQKTYTIPGSSKCWAMPIYQTEITSSKGAIEQNPE
;
A
#
# COMPACT_ATOMS: atom_id res chain seq x y z
N MET A 1 21.60 81.08 4.03
CA MET A 1 20.64 80.13 4.57
C MET A 1 19.61 79.55 3.54
N LYS A 2 19.73 79.82 2.28
CA LYS A 2 18.73 79.38 1.26
C LYS A 2 19.25 78.21 0.33
N LEU A 3 20.56 77.93 0.36
CA LEU A 3 21.13 76.87 -0.51
C LEU A 3 21.13 75.49 0.12
N LYS A 4 21.13 75.38 1.44
CA LYS A 4 21.10 74.09 2.15
C LYS A 4 19.73 73.44 2.18
N THR A 5 18.65 74.21 2.00
CA THR A 5 17.26 73.71 2.03
C THR A 5 16.88 73.04 0.71
N TYR A 6 17.45 73.45 -0.43
CA TYR A 6 17.17 72.84 -1.74
C TYR A 6 17.94 71.53 -1.95
N ILE A 7 19.09 71.34 -1.28
CA ILE A 7 19.83 70.07 -1.34
C ILE A 7 19.12 68.96 -0.54
N LEU A 8 18.47 69.31 0.56
CA LEU A 8 17.70 68.38 1.35
C LEU A 8 16.36 67.94 0.69
N LEU A 9 15.73 68.82 -0.17
CA LEU A 9 14.53 68.45 -0.93
C LEU A 9 14.88 67.60 -2.16
N ALA A 10 16.04 67.75 -2.78
CA ALA A 10 16.48 66.93 -3.90
C ALA A 10 16.92 65.51 -3.48
N ALA A 11 17.35 65.33 -2.21
CA ALA A 11 17.72 64.01 -1.66
C ALA A 11 16.50 63.17 -1.20
N ALA A 12 15.32 63.79 -1.06
CA ALA A 12 14.08 63.10 -0.64
C ALA A 12 13.23 62.55 -1.81
N MET A 13 13.63 62.75 -3.07
CA MET A 13 12.89 62.26 -4.25
C MET A 13 13.56 61.08 -4.96
N LEU A 14 14.50 60.39 -4.34
CA LEU A 14 15.24 59.27 -4.92
C LEU A 14 15.05 57.91 -4.27
N PRO A 15 13.88 57.51 -3.81
CA PRO A 15 13.63 56.08 -3.72
C PRO A 15 12.19 55.71 -4.12
N LEU A 16 11.80 55.96 -5.34
CA LEU A 16 10.57 55.38 -5.89
C LEU A 16 10.81 54.69 -7.26
N ALA A 17 12.05 54.47 -7.64
CA ALA A 17 12.41 53.41 -8.55
C ALA A 17 12.56 52.12 -7.73
N SER A 18 11.48 51.70 -7.09
CA SER A 18 11.36 50.39 -6.49
C SER A 18 11.51 49.34 -7.59
N CYS A 19 12.54 48.56 -7.49
CA CYS A 19 12.83 47.39 -8.31
C CYS A 19 11.59 46.49 -8.43
N SER A 20 10.77 46.70 -9.45
CA SER A 20 9.78 45.69 -9.90
C SER A 20 10.49 44.37 -10.21
N ASP A 21 11.71 44.44 -10.73
CA ASP A 21 12.55 43.28 -11.03
C ASP A 21 12.95 42.42 -9.81
N TYR A 22 12.79 42.90 -8.57
CA TYR A 22 13.07 42.06 -7.38
C TYR A 22 11.88 41.23 -6.97
N LEU A 23 10.66 41.70 -7.26
CA LEU A 23 9.43 40.92 -6.99
C LEU A 23 9.13 39.92 -8.11
N ASP A 24 9.66 40.15 -9.32
CA ASP A 24 9.56 39.20 -10.44
C ASP A 24 10.66 38.13 -10.47
N LYS A 25 11.63 38.18 -9.54
CA LYS A 25 12.59 37.08 -9.40
C LYS A 25 11.91 35.93 -8.70
N THR A 26 11.65 34.87 -9.48
CA THR A 26 11.33 33.55 -8.93
C THR A 26 12.28 33.23 -7.76
N PRO A 27 11.77 32.79 -6.61
CA PRO A 27 12.60 32.40 -5.47
C PRO A 27 13.72 31.46 -5.92
N SER A 28 14.92 31.66 -5.41
CA SER A 28 16.14 30.98 -5.84
C SER A 28 15.98 29.47 -5.94
N LYS A 29 16.51 28.94 -6.98
CA LYS A 29 16.54 27.61 -7.60
C LYS A 29 16.63 26.35 -6.74
N SER A 30 16.44 26.38 -5.45
CA SER A 30 16.68 25.19 -4.63
C SER A 30 15.43 24.39 -4.26
N SER A 31 14.21 24.86 -4.51
CA SER A 31 13.03 24.11 -4.08
C SER A 31 11.72 24.27 -4.88
N ASN A 32 11.58 25.24 -5.79
CA ASN A 32 10.32 25.42 -6.51
C ASN A 32 10.56 25.68 -8.00
N THR A 33 10.55 24.62 -8.81
CA THR A 33 10.41 24.78 -10.26
C THR A 33 8.94 25.10 -10.54
N PRO A 34 8.60 26.26 -11.14
CA PRO A 34 7.21 26.54 -11.51
C PRO A 34 6.66 25.49 -12.45
N VAL A 35 5.45 25.04 -12.22
CA VAL A 35 4.74 24.10 -13.10
C VAL A 35 4.17 24.90 -14.26
N THR A 36 4.91 24.99 -15.36
CA THR A 36 4.56 25.81 -16.54
C THR A 36 4.35 24.98 -17.81
N THR A 37 4.66 23.69 -17.78
CA THR A 37 4.50 22.79 -18.92
C THR A 37 3.86 21.47 -18.50
N ALA A 38 3.23 20.75 -19.45
CA ALA A 38 2.71 19.40 -19.22
C ALA A 38 3.81 18.43 -18.76
N ALA A 39 5.04 18.59 -19.27
CA ALA A 39 6.19 17.82 -18.81
C ALA A 39 6.52 18.06 -17.33
N ASN A 40 6.32 19.29 -16.81
CA ASN A 40 6.48 19.56 -15.37
C ASN A 40 5.40 18.86 -14.54
N LEU A 41 4.14 18.80 -15.03
CA LEU A 41 3.07 18.04 -14.37
C LEU A 41 3.46 16.55 -14.26
N LEU A 42 3.89 15.95 -15.38
CA LEU A 42 4.33 14.57 -15.41
C LEU A 42 5.56 14.33 -14.50
N ALA A 43 6.49 15.29 -14.42
CA ALA A 43 7.64 15.18 -13.50
C ALA A 43 7.23 15.17 -12.01
N VAL A 44 6.14 15.89 -11.63
CA VAL A 44 5.57 15.79 -10.27
C VAL A 44 5.05 14.38 -10.01
N TYR A 45 4.38 13.79 -10.99
CA TYR A 45 3.85 12.44 -10.91
C TYR A 45 4.93 11.36 -10.93
N ASP A 46 5.90 11.46 -11.82
CA ASP A 46 6.99 10.49 -12.04
C ASP A 46 8.01 10.47 -10.90
N TYR A 47 7.89 11.37 -9.91
CA TYR A 47 8.78 11.38 -8.76
C TYR A 47 8.68 10.05 -8.01
N LEU A 48 9.71 9.21 -8.12
CA LEU A 48 9.73 7.82 -7.63
C LEU A 48 9.25 7.63 -6.19
N PRO A 49 9.56 8.53 -5.21
CA PRO A 49 8.99 8.40 -3.87
C PRO A 49 7.46 8.39 -3.80
N ASN A 50 6.76 8.81 -4.87
CA ASN A 50 5.31 8.64 -4.94
C ASN A 50 4.87 7.17 -5.08
N ARG A 51 5.80 6.25 -5.38
CA ARG A 51 5.51 4.82 -5.51
C ARG A 51 5.75 4.04 -4.23
N TYR A 52 6.16 4.71 -3.16
CA TYR A 52 6.49 4.07 -1.89
C TYR A 52 5.67 4.72 -0.78
N CYS A 53 4.81 3.93 -0.16
CA CYS A 53 4.07 4.30 1.02
C CYS A 53 4.60 3.54 2.22
N ASN A 54 4.91 4.21 3.32
CA ASN A 54 5.30 3.52 4.55
C ASN A 54 4.04 2.98 5.23
N ASN A 55 3.88 1.67 5.23
CA ASN A 55 2.74 1.01 5.83
C ASN A 55 3.17 -0.15 6.75
N TYR A 56 3.36 0.16 8.01
CA TYR A 56 3.70 -0.85 9.03
C TYR A 56 2.51 -1.68 9.47
N PHE A 57 1.29 -1.17 9.31
CA PHE A 57 0.07 -1.91 9.67
C PHE A 57 0.02 -3.25 8.95
N ALA A 58 0.24 -3.21 7.63
CA ALA A 58 0.20 -4.37 6.78
C ALA A 58 1.16 -5.48 7.21
N ALA A 59 2.32 -5.13 7.78
CA ALA A 59 3.31 -6.10 8.20
C ALA A 59 2.98 -6.81 9.51
N TYR A 60 2.17 -6.20 10.39
CA TYR A 60 2.02 -6.72 11.76
C TYR A 60 0.59 -6.98 12.20
N SER A 61 -0.42 -6.33 11.60
CA SER A 61 -1.79 -6.36 12.13
C SER A 61 -2.56 -7.62 11.79
N THR A 62 -2.16 -8.37 10.75
CA THR A 62 -2.91 -9.51 10.22
C THR A 62 -2.42 -10.84 10.80
N ASP A 63 -3.16 -11.91 10.59
CA ASP A 63 -2.80 -13.29 10.94
C ASP A 63 -1.53 -13.82 10.26
N ASP A 64 -1.00 -13.06 9.28
CA ASP A 64 0.26 -13.38 8.59
C ASP A 64 1.49 -13.16 9.45
N ALA A 65 1.45 -12.23 10.40
CA ALA A 65 2.59 -11.90 11.24
C ALA A 65 2.62 -12.72 12.52
N ASN A 66 3.83 -13.06 12.98
CA ASN A 66 4.02 -13.69 14.28
C ASN A 66 5.26 -13.14 15.01
N ILE A 67 5.07 -12.71 16.25
CA ILE A 67 6.14 -12.29 17.16
C ILE A 67 6.00 -13.12 18.45
N PRO A 68 6.52 -14.36 18.47
CA PRO A 68 6.49 -15.17 19.67
C PRO A 68 7.16 -14.49 20.87
N ARG A 69 6.68 -14.77 22.07
CA ARG A 69 7.25 -14.18 23.31
C ARG A 69 8.75 -14.43 23.44
N GLU A 70 9.22 -15.60 23.00
CA GLU A 70 10.63 -15.98 23.01
C GLU A 70 11.45 -15.11 22.04
N MET A 71 10.89 -14.82 20.86
CA MET A 71 11.52 -13.91 19.89
C MET A 71 11.63 -12.51 20.48
N TYR A 72 10.56 -11.99 21.07
CA TYR A 72 10.58 -10.69 21.76
C TYR A 72 11.62 -10.65 22.87
N LEU A 73 11.62 -11.65 23.78
CA LEU A 73 12.56 -11.72 24.91
C LEU A 73 14.02 -11.81 24.46
N SER A 74 14.27 -12.41 23.30
CA SER A 74 15.63 -12.54 22.76
C SER A 74 16.23 -11.20 22.37
N SER A 75 15.40 -10.21 21.99
CA SER A 75 15.86 -8.90 21.54
C SER A 75 14.76 -7.83 21.64
N PRO A 76 14.36 -7.42 22.85
CA PRO A 76 13.25 -6.48 23.04
C PRO A 76 13.43 -5.14 22.31
N ALA A 77 14.66 -4.67 22.15
CA ALA A 77 14.97 -3.39 21.49
C ALA A 77 14.60 -3.35 19.99
N ASN A 78 14.39 -4.51 19.36
CA ASN A 78 13.96 -4.57 17.96
C ASN A 78 12.44 -4.44 17.78
N PHE A 79 11.68 -4.55 18.86
CA PHE A 79 10.22 -4.56 18.83
C PHE A 79 9.69 -3.31 19.54
N ASP A 80 9.70 -2.20 18.81
CA ASP A 80 9.18 -0.93 19.31
C ASP A 80 7.68 -1.04 19.62
N ILE A 81 7.27 -0.48 20.76
CA ILE A 81 5.87 -0.55 21.19
C ILE A 81 4.98 0.19 20.20
N ASN A 82 5.37 1.38 19.80
CA ASN A 82 4.50 2.25 19.00
C ASN A 82 4.36 1.81 17.55
N TYR A 83 5.44 1.26 16.94
CA TYR A 83 5.45 0.94 15.50
C TYR A 83 5.34 -0.55 15.18
N VAL A 84 5.54 -1.44 16.14
CA VAL A 84 5.50 -2.89 15.91
C VAL A 84 4.45 -3.54 16.79
N LEU A 85 4.64 -3.47 18.10
CA LEU A 85 3.82 -4.23 19.04
C LEU A 85 2.39 -3.71 19.14
N SER A 86 2.18 -2.40 19.01
CA SER A 86 0.84 -1.82 19.04
C SER A 86 0.01 -2.25 17.83
N TYR A 87 0.61 -2.34 16.63
CA TYR A 87 -0.08 -2.88 15.47
C TYR A 87 -0.26 -4.40 15.58
N TYR A 88 0.74 -5.12 16.07
CA TYR A 88 0.67 -6.56 16.27
C TYR A 88 -0.45 -6.98 17.22
N THR A 89 -0.71 -6.21 18.26
CA THR A 89 -1.73 -6.50 19.27
C THR A 89 -3.00 -5.65 19.13
N HIS A 90 -3.08 -4.77 18.14
CA HIS A 90 -4.12 -3.74 18.00
C HIS A 90 -4.28 -2.89 19.26
N PHE A 91 -3.16 -2.57 19.93
CA PHE A 91 -3.15 -1.74 21.13
C PHE A 91 -3.35 -0.28 20.76
N ARG A 92 -4.59 0.18 20.85
CA ARG A 92 -5.06 1.49 20.41
C ARG A 92 -4.25 2.66 20.97
N ASP A 93 -4.03 2.69 22.28
CA ASP A 93 -3.30 3.80 22.91
C ASP A 93 -1.86 3.93 22.40
N GLY A 94 -1.22 2.81 22.09
CA GLY A 94 0.11 2.81 21.50
C GLY A 94 0.11 3.38 20.08
N ILE A 95 -0.89 3.04 19.26
CA ILE A 95 -1.05 3.56 17.89
C ILE A 95 -1.33 5.07 17.93
N ILE A 96 -2.27 5.54 18.74
CA ILE A 96 -2.64 6.97 18.86
C ILE A 96 -1.43 7.82 19.28
N ASN A 97 -0.57 7.30 20.13
CA ASN A 97 0.60 8.01 20.68
C ASN A 97 1.85 7.88 19.80
N THR A 98 1.77 7.34 18.59
CA THR A 98 2.89 7.39 17.64
C THR A 98 3.22 8.84 17.28
N SER A 99 4.50 9.12 17.04
CA SER A 99 4.95 10.48 16.71
C SER A 99 4.54 10.92 15.30
N SER A 100 4.29 9.98 14.39
CA SER A 100 3.84 10.26 13.03
C SER A 100 3.19 9.02 12.42
N ASP A 101 2.12 9.21 11.69
CA ASP A 101 1.55 8.18 10.83
C ASP A 101 2.06 8.38 9.41
N LEU A 102 2.94 7.49 9.01
CA LEU A 102 3.60 7.61 7.72
C LEU A 102 2.67 7.30 6.54
N LEU A 103 1.70 6.39 6.71
CA LEU A 103 0.70 6.10 5.68
C LEU A 103 -0.19 7.31 5.42
N TRP A 104 -0.79 7.86 6.48
CA TRP A 104 -1.63 9.06 6.40
C TRP A 104 -0.91 10.21 5.71
N ASN A 105 0.28 10.53 6.17
CA ASN A 105 1.08 11.63 5.62
C ASN A 105 1.46 11.40 4.16
N ASN A 106 1.86 10.18 3.78
CA ASN A 106 2.23 9.86 2.41
C ASN A 106 1.04 9.98 1.45
N GLU A 107 -0.12 9.45 1.84
CA GLU A 107 -1.31 9.50 0.99
C GLU A 107 -1.83 10.93 0.83
N TYR A 108 -1.88 11.73 1.90
CA TYR A 108 -2.26 13.14 1.76
C TYR A 108 -1.23 13.98 0.98
N ASN A 109 0.05 13.61 1.00
CA ASN A 109 1.06 14.23 0.14
C ASN A 109 0.81 13.89 -1.35
N ARG A 110 0.46 12.63 -1.66
CA ARG A 110 0.04 12.21 -3.01
C ARG A 110 -1.21 12.97 -3.46
N ILE A 111 -2.22 13.09 -2.60
CA ILE A 111 -3.45 13.85 -2.86
C ILE A 111 -3.12 15.32 -3.16
N TYR A 112 -2.26 15.96 -2.36
CA TYR A 112 -1.82 17.34 -2.59
C TYR A 112 -1.13 17.51 -3.96
N LYS A 113 -0.23 16.58 -4.33
CA LYS A 113 0.42 16.60 -5.65
C LYS A 113 -0.59 16.40 -6.78
N ALA A 114 -1.56 15.51 -6.63
CA ALA A 114 -2.64 15.33 -7.58
C ALA A 114 -3.46 16.63 -7.76
N ASN A 115 -3.82 17.26 -6.65
CA ASN A 115 -4.53 18.55 -6.67
C ASN A 115 -3.72 19.65 -7.36
N LEU A 116 -2.39 19.70 -7.10
CA LEU A 116 -1.50 20.63 -7.79
C LEU A 116 -1.51 20.41 -9.31
N MET A 117 -1.41 19.16 -9.75
CA MET A 117 -1.44 18.82 -11.17
C MET A 117 -2.78 19.18 -11.81
N ILE A 118 -3.90 18.86 -11.16
CA ILE A 118 -5.25 19.15 -11.64
C ILE A 118 -5.47 20.66 -11.74
N SER A 119 -5.15 21.41 -10.69
CA SER A 119 -5.39 22.87 -10.67
C SER A 119 -4.51 23.63 -11.65
N SER A 120 -3.27 23.19 -11.89
CA SER A 120 -2.33 23.84 -12.81
C SER A 120 -2.54 23.45 -14.27
N SER A 121 -3.33 22.43 -14.57
CA SER A 121 -3.45 21.85 -15.93
C SER A 121 -3.95 22.83 -16.98
N SER A 122 -4.76 23.81 -16.60
CA SER A 122 -5.30 24.85 -17.51
C SER A 122 -4.31 25.96 -17.84
N GLU A 123 -3.23 26.09 -17.08
CA GLU A 123 -2.25 27.17 -17.19
C GLU A 123 -0.92 26.71 -17.83
N VAL A 124 -0.74 25.41 -18.04
CA VAL A 124 0.49 24.85 -18.59
C VAL A 124 0.49 24.84 -20.13
N THR A 125 1.69 24.95 -20.71
CA THR A 125 1.90 24.73 -22.13
C THR A 125 2.23 23.26 -22.41
N GLY A 126 1.79 22.74 -23.56
CA GLY A 126 2.00 21.37 -24.01
C GLY A 126 0.95 20.95 -25.02
N THR A 127 1.07 19.74 -25.53
CA THR A 127 0.02 19.14 -26.36
C THR A 127 -1.16 18.71 -25.49
N GLN A 128 -2.35 18.64 -26.09
CA GLN A 128 -3.54 18.16 -25.37
C GLN A 128 -3.36 16.71 -24.89
N GLU A 129 -2.61 15.90 -25.63
CA GLU A 129 -2.30 14.51 -25.26
C GLU A 129 -1.43 14.45 -24.00
N GLU A 130 -0.36 15.27 -23.90
CA GLU A 130 0.49 15.35 -22.70
C GLU A 130 -0.30 15.85 -21.47
N ILE A 131 -1.18 16.84 -21.68
CA ILE A 131 -2.05 17.35 -20.60
C ILE A 131 -3.03 16.27 -20.15
N ASN A 132 -3.65 15.55 -21.08
CA ASN A 132 -4.55 14.45 -20.77
C ASN A 132 -3.83 13.32 -20.02
N GLU A 133 -2.62 12.93 -20.43
CA GLU A 133 -1.83 11.93 -19.70
C GLU A 133 -1.58 12.39 -18.23
N ALA A 134 -1.18 13.65 -18.05
CA ALA A 134 -0.95 14.19 -16.72
C ALA A 134 -2.24 14.22 -15.87
N LEU A 135 -3.37 14.62 -16.44
CA LEU A 135 -4.67 14.62 -15.74
C LEU A 135 -5.14 13.21 -15.39
N SER A 136 -5.04 12.25 -16.32
CA SER A 136 -5.37 10.86 -16.04
C SER A 136 -4.54 10.33 -14.86
N CYS A 137 -3.23 10.59 -14.88
CA CYS A 137 -2.32 10.20 -13.80
C CYS A 137 -2.67 10.87 -12.45
N ALA A 138 -3.03 12.16 -12.47
CA ALA A 138 -3.36 12.91 -11.27
C ALA A 138 -4.66 12.41 -10.62
N TYR A 139 -5.72 12.26 -11.39
CA TYR A 139 -6.99 11.74 -10.88
C TYR A 139 -6.86 10.30 -10.39
N PHE A 140 -6.16 9.43 -11.10
CA PHE A 140 -5.89 8.08 -10.66
C PHE A 140 -5.13 8.04 -9.32
N MET A 141 -4.06 8.82 -9.19
CA MET A 141 -3.28 8.89 -7.95
C MET A 141 -4.14 9.34 -6.79
N ARG A 142 -5.04 10.32 -6.99
CA ARG A 142 -5.95 10.79 -5.93
C ARG A 142 -6.98 9.74 -5.54
N ALA A 143 -7.60 9.07 -6.53
CA ALA A 143 -8.52 7.96 -6.29
C ALA A 143 -7.85 6.81 -5.52
N TYR A 144 -6.65 6.43 -5.95
CA TYR A 144 -5.85 5.38 -5.31
C TYR A 144 -5.55 5.74 -3.86
N SER A 145 -5.07 6.97 -3.60
CA SER A 145 -4.75 7.45 -2.25
C SER A 145 -5.98 7.50 -1.33
N PHE A 146 -7.13 7.97 -1.83
CA PHE A 146 -8.35 7.93 -1.03
C PHE A 146 -8.82 6.51 -0.75
N PHE A 147 -8.65 5.58 -1.69
CA PHE A 147 -8.98 4.18 -1.46
C PHE A 147 -8.06 3.54 -0.40
N GLU A 148 -6.76 3.83 -0.44
CA GLU A 148 -5.80 3.38 0.57
C GLU A 148 -6.18 3.92 1.96
N LEU A 149 -6.45 5.23 2.07
CA LEU A 149 -6.91 5.83 3.33
C LEU A 149 -8.20 5.19 3.82
N ALA A 150 -9.18 4.95 2.95
CA ALA A 150 -10.43 4.28 3.32
C ALA A 150 -10.19 2.84 3.79
N THR A 151 -9.28 2.11 3.13
CA THR A 151 -8.94 0.74 3.50
C THR A 151 -8.40 0.65 4.92
N PHE A 152 -7.53 1.57 5.33
CA PHE A 152 -6.88 1.50 6.63
C PHE A 152 -7.61 2.26 7.74
N TYR A 153 -8.27 3.39 7.44
CA TYR A 153 -8.84 4.28 8.47
C TYR A 153 -10.37 4.31 8.53
N CYS A 154 -11.07 3.61 7.65
CA CYS A 154 -12.53 3.52 7.70
C CYS A 154 -12.99 2.11 8.03
N GLN A 155 -14.25 1.95 8.41
CA GLN A 155 -14.90 0.64 8.46
C GLN A 155 -14.99 0.04 7.05
N PRO A 156 -15.05 -1.31 6.90
CA PRO A 156 -15.25 -1.91 5.59
C PRO A 156 -16.60 -1.47 5.00
N TRP A 157 -16.64 -1.29 3.69
CA TRP A 157 -17.88 -0.92 3.01
C TRP A 157 -18.98 -1.95 3.22
N SER A 158 -20.14 -1.50 3.63
CA SER A 158 -21.39 -2.24 3.63
C SER A 158 -22.57 -1.27 3.68
N GLU A 159 -23.79 -1.72 3.42
CA GLU A 159 -24.99 -0.90 3.58
C GLU A 159 -25.16 -0.39 5.02
N THR A 160 -24.66 -1.15 6.01
CA THR A 160 -24.67 -0.74 7.41
C THR A 160 -23.61 0.33 7.69
N ASN A 161 -22.44 0.22 7.11
CA ASN A 161 -21.27 1.07 7.42
C ASN A 161 -21.14 2.30 6.52
N LYS A 162 -21.89 2.42 5.43
CA LYS A 162 -21.73 3.53 4.47
C LYS A 162 -21.91 4.91 5.07
N GLY A 163 -22.69 5.04 6.15
CA GLY A 163 -22.89 6.28 6.91
C GLY A 163 -21.83 6.54 7.98
N GLU A 164 -20.93 5.59 8.27
CA GLU A 164 -19.83 5.76 9.22
C GLU A 164 -18.76 6.74 8.67
N LEU A 165 -17.77 7.08 9.52
CA LEU A 165 -16.75 8.07 9.18
C LEU A 165 -15.92 7.64 7.96
N GLY A 166 -15.89 8.50 6.96
CA GLY A 166 -14.96 8.46 5.82
C GLY A 166 -13.60 9.07 6.16
N VAL A 167 -12.95 9.68 5.17
CA VAL A 167 -11.70 10.43 5.34
C VAL A 167 -11.89 11.89 4.93
N PRO A 168 -11.05 12.84 5.41
CA PRO A 168 -11.08 14.23 4.93
C PRO A 168 -10.85 14.31 3.42
N LEU A 169 -11.82 14.87 2.69
CA LEU A 169 -11.75 15.02 1.23
C LEU A 169 -11.05 16.33 0.85
N ARG A 170 -9.72 16.32 0.84
CA ARG A 170 -8.89 17.46 0.42
C ARG A 170 -8.81 17.50 -1.10
N LEU A 171 -9.52 18.42 -1.73
CA LEU A 171 -9.65 18.51 -3.20
C LEU A 171 -8.99 19.74 -3.82
N GLY A 172 -8.50 20.66 -3.01
CA GLY A 172 -7.81 21.88 -3.41
C GLY A 172 -6.40 21.99 -2.84
N LEU A 173 -5.84 23.19 -2.91
CA LEU A 173 -4.48 23.51 -2.44
C LEU A 173 -4.47 24.39 -1.18
N SER A 174 -5.63 24.92 -0.77
CA SER A 174 -5.71 25.80 0.39
C SER A 174 -5.49 25.03 1.68
N PHE A 175 -4.74 25.62 2.61
CA PHE A 175 -4.61 25.11 3.99
C PHE A 175 -5.87 25.40 4.82
N ASP A 176 -6.76 26.27 4.37
CA ASP A 176 -8.00 26.65 5.06
C ASP A 176 -9.21 25.80 4.63
N GLU A 177 -8.99 24.75 3.82
CA GLU A 177 -10.05 23.79 3.50
C GLU A 177 -10.57 23.08 4.75
N ASP A 178 -11.87 22.76 4.71
CA ASP A 178 -12.46 21.89 5.73
C ASP A 178 -11.75 20.52 5.75
N VAL A 179 -11.27 20.13 6.92
CA VAL A 179 -10.60 18.86 7.17
C VAL A 179 -11.49 17.89 7.96
N SER A 180 -12.77 18.22 8.14
CA SER A 180 -13.71 17.30 8.77
C SER A 180 -13.89 16.03 7.94
N ARG A 181 -14.22 14.95 8.62
CA ARG A 181 -14.49 13.67 7.98
C ARG A 181 -15.94 13.65 7.50
N GLY A 182 -16.14 13.39 6.22
CA GLY A 182 -17.45 13.03 5.69
C GLY A 182 -17.82 11.57 6.01
N THR A 183 -18.81 11.06 5.30
CA THR A 183 -19.18 9.65 5.39
C THR A 183 -18.30 8.77 4.52
N LEU A 184 -18.30 7.47 4.80
CA LEU A 184 -17.66 6.47 3.96
C LEU A 184 -18.25 6.49 2.54
N GLU A 185 -19.57 6.68 2.40
CA GLU A 185 -20.26 6.82 1.12
C GLU A 185 -19.70 8.00 0.30
N GLN A 186 -19.52 9.16 0.93
CA GLN A 186 -18.92 10.33 0.28
C GLN A 186 -17.48 10.07 -0.17
N THR A 187 -16.72 9.34 0.65
CA THR A 187 -15.35 8.95 0.29
C THR A 187 -15.33 8.07 -0.96
N TYR A 188 -16.17 7.03 -1.02
CA TYR A 188 -16.25 6.19 -2.21
C TYR A 188 -16.82 6.92 -3.43
N ALA A 189 -17.77 7.84 -3.23
CA ALA A 189 -18.28 8.68 -4.32
C ALA A 189 -17.16 9.52 -4.96
N GLN A 190 -16.26 10.09 -4.13
CA GLN A 190 -15.10 10.84 -4.63
C GLN A 190 -14.10 9.94 -5.35
N ILE A 191 -13.83 8.74 -4.82
CA ILE A 191 -12.95 7.75 -5.47
C ILE A 191 -13.48 7.42 -6.87
N PHE A 192 -14.76 7.13 -7.01
CA PHE A 192 -15.36 6.81 -8.31
C PHE A 192 -15.38 8.01 -9.27
N SER A 193 -15.64 9.23 -8.75
CA SER A 193 -15.57 10.45 -9.54
C SER A 193 -14.17 10.68 -10.11
N ASP A 194 -13.14 10.48 -9.30
CA ASP A 194 -11.75 10.61 -9.74
C ASP A 194 -11.36 9.52 -10.76
N LEU A 195 -11.80 8.27 -10.56
CA LEU A 195 -11.55 7.21 -11.54
C LEU A 195 -12.23 7.48 -12.88
N GLN A 196 -13.46 7.99 -12.88
CA GLN A 196 -14.14 8.40 -14.10
C GLN A 196 -13.38 9.52 -14.80
N ALA A 197 -12.95 10.56 -14.08
CA ALA A 197 -12.16 11.64 -14.65
C ALA A 197 -10.80 11.13 -15.18
N SER A 198 -10.18 10.18 -14.50
CA SER A 198 -8.97 9.53 -14.99
C SER A 198 -9.20 8.78 -16.31
N GLU A 199 -10.31 8.05 -16.41
CA GLU A 199 -10.66 7.30 -17.63
C GLU A 199 -10.95 8.23 -18.83
N GLU A 200 -11.62 9.36 -18.59
CA GLU A 200 -11.92 10.38 -19.61
C GLU A 200 -10.64 11.00 -20.22
N HIS A 201 -9.57 11.08 -19.46
CA HIS A 201 -8.28 11.60 -19.89
C HIS A 201 -7.25 10.53 -20.29
N ALA A 202 -7.55 9.23 -20.11
CA ALA A 202 -6.59 8.16 -20.35
C ALA A 202 -6.22 8.00 -21.82
N ILE A 203 -4.94 8.13 -22.14
CA ILE A 203 -4.40 8.00 -23.50
C ILE A 203 -3.83 6.61 -23.80
N HIS A 204 -3.52 5.82 -22.77
CA HIS A 204 -2.96 4.48 -22.90
C HIS A 204 -4.02 3.41 -22.63
N ASP A 205 -4.20 2.44 -23.53
CA ASP A 205 -5.07 1.29 -23.30
C ASP A 205 -4.39 0.21 -22.46
N ALA A 206 -3.12 -0.10 -22.77
CA ALA A 206 -2.27 -1.07 -22.05
C ALA A 206 -1.18 -0.34 -21.26
N VAL A 207 -0.46 -1.06 -20.42
CA VAL A 207 0.64 -0.53 -19.61
C VAL A 207 1.70 0.09 -20.52
N PRO A 208 2.06 1.38 -20.34
CA PRO A 208 3.05 2.06 -21.16
C PRO A 208 4.49 1.66 -20.77
N SER A 209 5.47 2.16 -21.54
CA SER A 209 6.90 1.91 -21.28
C SER A 209 7.39 2.44 -19.93
N ILE A 210 6.71 3.45 -19.40
CA ILE A 210 6.88 3.91 -18.02
C ILE A 210 5.74 3.25 -17.20
N PRO A 211 5.99 2.15 -16.49
CA PRO A 211 4.93 1.26 -16.00
C PRO A 211 4.04 1.87 -14.91
N TRP A 212 4.45 2.96 -14.29
CA TRP A 212 3.62 3.68 -13.31
C TRP A 212 2.73 4.76 -13.93
N ARG A 213 2.86 5.09 -15.21
CA ARG A 213 1.90 5.97 -15.89
C ARG A 213 0.60 5.22 -16.17
N VAL A 214 -0.50 5.95 -16.02
CA VAL A 214 -1.81 5.32 -15.96
C VAL A 214 -2.29 4.87 -17.33
N SER A 215 -2.87 3.69 -17.37
CA SER A 215 -3.55 3.13 -18.53
C SER A 215 -5.00 2.76 -18.18
N LYS A 216 -5.85 2.58 -19.18
CA LYS A 216 -7.21 2.03 -18.96
C LYS A 216 -7.17 0.64 -18.33
N CYS A 217 -6.11 -0.14 -18.60
CA CYS A 217 -5.86 -1.39 -17.89
C CYS A 217 -5.73 -1.17 -16.38
N ALA A 218 -4.93 -0.20 -15.95
CA ALA A 218 -4.75 0.13 -14.54
C ALA A 218 -6.05 0.65 -13.88
N ILE A 219 -6.78 1.53 -14.59
CA ILE A 219 -8.07 2.05 -14.13
C ILE A 219 -9.07 0.91 -13.91
N ASN A 220 -9.19 -0.01 -14.89
CA ASN A 220 -10.09 -1.16 -14.79
C ASN A 220 -9.66 -2.12 -13.66
N ALA A 221 -8.36 -2.32 -13.45
CA ALA A 221 -7.85 -3.16 -12.37
C ALA A 221 -8.17 -2.54 -10.99
N LEU A 222 -8.06 -1.21 -10.85
CA LEU A 222 -8.43 -0.52 -9.62
C LEU A 222 -9.93 -0.56 -9.37
N TYR A 223 -10.77 -0.36 -10.38
CA TYR A 223 -12.22 -0.59 -10.27
C TYR A 223 -12.52 -2.00 -9.77
N ALA A 224 -11.88 -3.02 -10.35
CA ALA A 224 -12.08 -4.42 -9.94
C ALA A 224 -11.73 -4.63 -8.45
N ARG A 225 -10.61 -4.09 -7.98
CA ARG A 225 -10.19 -4.13 -6.57
C ARG A 225 -11.21 -3.44 -5.65
N ILE A 226 -11.68 -2.25 -6.02
CA ILE A 226 -12.64 -1.46 -5.24
C ILE A 226 -13.99 -2.18 -5.15
N TYR A 227 -14.51 -2.68 -6.27
CA TYR A 227 -15.78 -3.42 -6.27
C TYR A 227 -15.69 -4.74 -5.51
N LEU A 228 -14.53 -5.44 -5.56
CA LEU A 228 -14.28 -6.61 -4.71
C LEU A 228 -14.33 -6.23 -3.22
N ALA A 229 -13.66 -5.13 -2.84
CA ALA A 229 -13.66 -4.63 -1.46
C ALA A 229 -15.06 -4.23 -0.97
N ARG A 230 -15.95 -3.86 -1.89
CA ARG A 230 -17.35 -3.53 -1.60
C ARG A 230 -18.31 -4.73 -1.65
N GLY A 231 -17.82 -5.92 -2.03
CA GLY A 231 -18.66 -7.10 -2.21
C GLY A 231 -19.57 -7.06 -3.46
N GLU A 232 -19.30 -6.15 -4.38
CA GLU A 232 -20.06 -5.99 -5.64
C GLU A 232 -19.44 -6.88 -6.74
N PHE A 233 -19.61 -8.21 -6.58
CA PHE A 233 -18.87 -9.22 -7.34
C PHE A 233 -19.14 -9.19 -8.86
N ASP A 234 -20.36 -8.85 -9.30
CA ASP A 234 -20.68 -8.69 -10.73
C ASP A 234 -19.87 -7.57 -11.37
N GLN A 235 -19.78 -6.41 -10.69
CA GLN A 235 -19.00 -5.27 -11.15
C GLN A 235 -17.51 -5.58 -11.11
N ALA A 236 -17.03 -6.19 -10.03
CA ALA A 236 -15.63 -6.59 -9.89
C ALA A 236 -15.23 -7.55 -11.02
N LEU A 237 -16.06 -8.56 -11.35
CA LEU A 237 -15.82 -9.49 -12.44
C LEU A 237 -15.79 -8.78 -13.81
N SER A 238 -16.73 -7.85 -14.04
CA SER A 238 -16.78 -7.08 -15.27
C SER A 238 -15.49 -6.29 -15.50
N TYR A 239 -15.04 -5.54 -14.49
CA TYR A 239 -13.83 -4.75 -14.59
C TYR A 239 -12.54 -5.59 -14.60
N ALA A 240 -12.50 -6.71 -13.89
CA ALA A 240 -11.39 -7.66 -13.97
C ALA A 240 -11.24 -8.22 -15.39
N ASN A 241 -12.34 -8.57 -16.05
CA ASN A 241 -12.32 -9.02 -17.44
C ASN A 241 -11.82 -7.92 -18.40
N LYS A 242 -12.21 -6.65 -18.21
CA LYS A 242 -11.70 -5.52 -19.01
C LYS A 242 -10.21 -5.32 -18.81
N ALA A 243 -9.74 -5.37 -17.58
CA ALA A 243 -8.31 -5.22 -17.26
C ALA A 243 -7.47 -6.33 -17.91
N LEU A 244 -7.90 -7.59 -17.78
CA LEU A 244 -7.18 -8.75 -18.32
C LEU A 244 -7.05 -8.78 -19.85
N GLN A 245 -7.88 -8.02 -20.59
CA GLN A 245 -7.73 -7.89 -22.04
C GLN A 245 -6.44 -7.16 -22.46
N LYS A 246 -5.89 -6.36 -21.58
CA LYS A 246 -4.73 -5.50 -21.84
C LYS A 246 -3.64 -5.63 -20.75
N ALA A 247 -3.85 -6.53 -19.79
CA ALA A 247 -2.87 -6.80 -18.74
C ALA A 247 -1.61 -7.46 -19.30
N PRO A 248 -0.44 -7.16 -18.71
CA PRO A 248 0.78 -7.86 -19.07
C PRO A 248 0.71 -9.34 -18.72
N GLU A 249 1.63 -10.11 -19.28
CA GLU A 249 1.76 -11.54 -18.96
C GLU A 249 2.26 -11.74 -17.51
N LEU A 250 1.90 -12.88 -16.93
CA LEU A 250 2.43 -13.29 -15.64
C LEU A 250 3.94 -13.49 -15.72
N TYR A 251 4.63 -13.07 -14.68
CA TYR A 251 6.05 -13.38 -14.51
C TYR A 251 6.21 -14.84 -14.06
N ASP A 252 6.91 -15.64 -14.83
CA ASP A 252 7.13 -17.06 -14.50
C ASP A 252 8.25 -17.21 -13.46
N TYR A 253 7.89 -17.63 -12.24
CA TYR A 253 8.85 -17.80 -11.14
C TYR A 253 9.85 -18.94 -11.36
N ASN A 254 9.66 -19.79 -12.38
CA ASN A 254 10.67 -20.74 -12.81
C ASN A 254 11.93 -20.06 -13.39
N GLN A 255 11.87 -18.75 -13.69
CA GLN A 255 13.02 -17.95 -14.11
C GLN A 255 13.85 -17.42 -12.94
N PHE A 256 13.36 -17.47 -11.72
CA PHE A 256 14.11 -16.99 -10.55
C PHE A 256 15.34 -17.86 -10.29
N THR A 257 16.38 -17.20 -9.81
CA THR A 257 17.64 -17.82 -9.43
C THR A 257 18.06 -17.41 -8.03
N TRP A 258 18.99 -18.19 -7.45
CA TRP A 258 19.60 -17.86 -6.18
C TRP A 258 20.74 -16.85 -6.36
N GLN A 259 20.95 -15.99 -5.37
CA GLN A 259 22.14 -15.15 -5.32
C GLN A 259 23.40 -16.02 -5.34
N SER A 260 24.33 -15.65 -6.22
CA SER A 260 25.63 -16.31 -6.31
C SER A 260 26.75 -15.24 -6.32
N PRO A 261 27.74 -15.30 -5.40
CA PRO A 261 27.79 -16.23 -4.26
C PRO A 261 26.66 -15.97 -3.25
N ALA A 262 26.27 -17.00 -2.50
CA ALA A 262 25.27 -16.84 -1.43
C ALA A 262 25.75 -15.80 -0.42
N PRO A 263 24.84 -14.93 0.09
CA PRO A 263 25.20 -13.93 1.09
C PRO A 263 25.74 -14.59 2.36
N LYS A 264 26.90 -14.13 2.83
CA LYS A 264 27.51 -14.57 4.07
C LYS A 264 27.18 -13.60 5.19
N TYR A 265 26.59 -14.11 6.24
CA TYR A 265 26.35 -13.34 7.46
C TYR A 265 27.44 -13.66 8.48
N SER A 266 28.05 -12.62 9.05
CA SER A 266 29.13 -12.76 10.03
C SER A 266 28.63 -13.49 11.26
N ALA A 267 29.56 -14.20 11.93
CA ALA A 267 29.30 -14.77 13.24
C ALA A 267 28.95 -13.69 14.27
N THR A 268 27.99 -14.01 15.13
CA THR A 268 27.65 -13.22 16.34
C THR A 268 27.86 -14.12 17.55
N ASP A 269 27.73 -13.56 18.76
CA ASP A 269 27.80 -14.37 19.99
C ASP A 269 26.70 -15.46 20.06
N PHE A 270 25.68 -15.38 19.19
CA PHE A 270 24.53 -16.30 19.18
C PHE A 270 24.51 -17.23 17.99
N TRP A 271 24.96 -16.76 16.85
CA TRP A 271 24.87 -17.50 15.59
C TRP A 271 26.22 -17.66 14.93
N PRO A 272 26.59 -18.88 14.51
CA PRO A 272 27.77 -19.06 13.69
C PRO A 272 27.59 -18.34 12.35
N ALA A 273 28.71 -17.97 11.71
CA ALA A 273 28.67 -17.49 10.33
C ALA A 273 28.01 -18.55 9.44
N MET A 274 27.09 -18.10 8.58
CA MET A 274 26.38 -19.01 7.67
C MET A 274 26.06 -18.31 6.34
N GLU A 275 25.89 -19.13 5.33
CA GLU A 275 25.34 -18.69 4.04
C GLU A 275 23.83 -18.92 4.07
N LEU A 276 23.04 -17.90 3.66
CA LEU A 276 21.60 -18.03 3.51
C LEU A 276 21.25 -18.15 2.02
N LYS A 277 20.33 -19.04 1.69
CA LYS A 277 19.74 -19.09 0.35
C LYS A 277 18.79 -17.89 0.20
N VAL A 278 19.12 -16.99 -0.68
CA VAL A 278 18.37 -15.77 -0.96
C VAL A 278 18.15 -15.64 -2.46
N CYS A 279 16.93 -15.32 -2.87
CA CYS A 279 16.57 -15.10 -4.25
C CYS A 279 17.34 -13.89 -4.81
N GLU A 280 17.66 -13.92 -6.09
CA GLU A 280 18.30 -12.79 -6.78
C GLU A 280 17.46 -11.52 -6.69
N THR A 281 16.12 -11.64 -6.69
CA THR A 281 15.17 -10.51 -6.54
C THR A 281 15.36 -9.73 -5.24
N ASN A 282 15.96 -10.34 -4.24
CA ASN A 282 16.28 -9.68 -2.98
C ASN A 282 17.30 -8.52 -3.15
N ASN A 283 18.09 -8.54 -4.23
CA ASN A 283 19.00 -7.46 -4.61
C ASN A 283 18.40 -6.52 -5.67
N TRP A 284 17.15 -6.69 -6.03
CA TRP A 284 16.50 -5.78 -6.94
C TRP A 284 16.19 -4.48 -6.20
N ASN A 285 16.92 -3.44 -6.55
CA ASN A 285 16.58 -2.09 -6.11
C ASN A 285 15.30 -1.62 -6.81
N GLU A 286 14.78 -0.48 -6.37
CA GLU A 286 13.55 0.15 -6.87
C GLU A 286 13.43 0.12 -8.40
N ASN A 287 14.46 0.52 -9.13
CA ASN A 287 14.41 0.55 -10.58
C ASN A 287 14.31 -0.86 -11.18
N LYS A 288 15.07 -1.84 -10.66
CA LYS A 288 15.00 -3.21 -11.15
C LYS A 288 13.63 -3.84 -10.93
N ILE A 289 13.01 -3.62 -9.77
CA ILE A 289 11.66 -4.11 -9.48
C ILE A 289 10.67 -3.52 -10.47
N LEU A 290 10.71 -2.22 -10.71
CA LEU A 290 9.78 -1.52 -11.58
C LEU A 290 9.83 -1.99 -13.05
N TYR A 291 11.02 -2.33 -13.55
CA TYR A 291 11.20 -2.66 -14.97
C TYR A 291 11.38 -4.16 -15.24
N ASN A 292 11.84 -4.95 -14.28
CA ASN A 292 12.11 -6.37 -14.50
C ASN A 292 10.93 -7.27 -14.10
N TYR A 293 10.08 -6.85 -13.17
CA TYR A 293 8.88 -7.62 -12.83
C TYR A 293 7.75 -7.25 -13.79
N SER A 294 7.63 -8.03 -14.86
CA SER A 294 6.83 -7.67 -16.03
C SER A 294 5.30 -7.70 -15.82
N GLU A 295 4.78 -8.25 -14.75
CA GLU A 295 3.32 -8.34 -14.54
C GLU A 295 2.68 -7.12 -13.87
N TRP A 296 3.46 -6.03 -13.66
CA TRP A 296 2.90 -4.79 -13.16
C TRP A 296 1.84 -4.21 -14.11
N ILE A 297 0.63 -4.03 -13.62
CA ILE A 297 -0.38 -3.17 -14.22
C ILE A 297 -0.19 -1.72 -13.74
N TYR A 298 0.15 -1.56 -12.46
CA TYR A 298 0.50 -0.30 -11.83
C TYR A 298 1.34 -0.57 -10.58
N PRO A 299 2.65 -0.31 -10.63
CA PRO A 299 3.54 -0.58 -9.51
C PRO A 299 3.31 0.41 -8.37
N ASP A 300 3.12 -0.10 -7.18
CA ASP A 300 3.15 0.62 -5.92
C ASP A 300 3.63 -0.30 -4.81
N PHE A 301 4.26 0.26 -3.77
CA PHE A 301 4.92 -0.52 -2.75
C PHE A 301 4.61 -0.01 -1.35
N ALA A 302 4.23 -0.91 -0.48
CA ALA A 302 4.21 -0.67 0.95
C ALA A 302 5.63 -0.89 1.49
N SER A 303 6.30 0.20 1.86
CA SER A 303 7.59 0.13 2.53
C SER A 303 7.38 -0.32 3.97
N VAL A 304 7.98 -1.45 4.33
CA VAL A 304 8.02 -1.94 5.72
C VAL A 304 9.39 -1.63 6.31
N ARG A 305 9.39 -0.87 7.40
CA ARG A 305 10.64 -0.48 8.07
C ARG A 305 11.36 -1.75 8.54
N THR A 306 12.59 -1.94 8.09
CA THR A 306 13.51 -2.90 8.67
C THR A 306 13.12 -4.38 8.61
N GLN A 307 12.88 -4.93 7.40
CA GLN A 307 13.13 -6.37 7.23
C GLN A 307 12.41 -7.29 8.24
N MET A 308 11.25 -6.88 8.79
CA MET A 308 10.62 -7.52 9.95
C MET A 308 9.30 -8.24 9.62
N ALA A 309 9.08 -8.64 8.38
CA ALA A 309 7.95 -9.50 8.06
C ALA A 309 8.26 -10.93 8.51
N TYR A 310 7.91 -11.26 9.75
CA TYR A 310 8.04 -12.60 10.31
C TYR A 310 6.74 -13.37 10.09
N PRO A 311 6.72 -14.35 9.16
CA PRO A 311 5.50 -15.06 8.83
C PRO A 311 5.02 -15.92 9.99
N SER A 312 3.70 -16.01 10.14
CA SER A 312 3.09 -16.93 11.08
C SER A 312 3.23 -18.39 10.60
N THR A 313 3.11 -19.33 11.54
CA THR A 313 3.10 -20.76 11.19
C THR A 313 1.91 -21.09 10.28
N SER A 314 0.75 -20.44 10.47
CA SER A 314 -0.41 -20.63 9.60
C SER A 314 -0.14 -20.21 8.16
N LEU A 315 0.51 -19.05 7.96
CA LEU A 315 0.91 -18.61 6.62
C LEU A 315 1.92 -19.58 5.98
N ILE A 316 2.96 -19.98 6.71
CA ILE A 316 3.95 -20.93 6.22
C ILE A 316 3.30 -22.24 5.78
N ASN A 317 2.33 -22.76 6.56
CA ASN A 317 1.66 -24.02 6.29
C ASN A 317 0.67 -23.97 5.10
N LEU A 318 0.36 -22.79 4.56
CA LEU A 318 -0.47 -22.66 3.34
C LEU A 318 0.29 -23.13 2.09
N TYR A 319 1.61 -23.12 2.10
CA TYR A 319 2.42 -23.42 0.92
C TYR A 319 2.77 -24.90 0.80
N ASP A 320 2.87 -25.37 -0.43
CA ASP A 320 3.59 -26.61 -0.76
C ASP A 320 5.10 -26.30 -0.72
N HIS A 321 5.77 -26.75 0.35
CA HIS A 321 7.16 -26.42 0.59
C HIS A 321 8.12 -26.98 -0.47
N ASP A 322 7.73 -28.04 -1.15
CA ASP A 322 8.56 -28.69 -2.17
C ASP A 322 8.41 -28.03 -3.54
N ASN A 323 7.20 -27.61 -3.91
CA ASN A 323 6.88 -27.23 -5.28
C ASN A 323 6.45 -25.77 -5.46
N ASP A 324 6.01 -25.06 -4.40
CA ASP A 324 5.60 -23.65 -4.52
C ASP A 324 6.83 -22.74 -4.53
N LEU A 325 7.07 -22.10 -5.67
CA LEU A 325 8.21 -21.23 -5.90
C LEU A 325 8.15 -19.95 -5.06
N ARG A 326 6.96 -19.51 -4.65
CA ARG A 326 6.79 -18.36 -3.72
C ARG A 326 7.39 -18.70 -2.37
N PHE A 327 7.11 -19.88 -1.85
CA PHE A 327 7.73 -20.34 -0.60
C PHE A 327 9.23 -20.46 -0.77
N ARG A 328 9.67 -21.16 -1.79
CA ARG A 328 11.09 -21.43 -2.06
C ARG A 328 11.93 -20.16 -2.15
N TYR A 329 11.46 -19.13 -2.85
CA TYR A 329 12.26 -17.96 -3.15
C TYR A 329 12.04 -16.79 -2.19
N PHE A 330 10.87 -16.66 -1.59
CA PHE A 330 10.56 -15.49 -0.78
C PHE A 330 10.56 -15.73 0.74
N TYR A 331 10.55 -16.98 1.19
CA TYR A 331 10.64 -17.30 2.61
C TYR A 331 12.05 -17.81 2.92
N VAL A 332 12.89 -16.91 3.44
CA VAL A 332 14.28 -17.23 3.78
C VAL A 332 14.30 -17.99 5.08
N GLU A 333 14.63 -19.29 5.02
CA GLU A 333 14.86 -20.12 6.20
C GLU A 333 16.04 -19.56 7.01
N HIS A 334 15.94 -19.60 8.31
CA HIS A 334 16.90 -18.96 9.23
C HIS A 334 17.07 -17.44 9.01
N GLY A 335 16.11 -16.78 8.35
CA GLY A 335 16.22 -15.39 7.93
C GLY A 335 16.35 -14.38 9.08
N THR A 336 15.87 -14.73 10.30
CA THR A 336 16.07 -13.91 11.50
C THR A 336 17.52 -13.84 11.95
N ARG A 337 18.36 -14.83 11.62
CA ARG A 337 19.80 -14.83 11.93
C ARG A 337 20.57 -13.74 11.20
N ARG A 338 19.99 -13.21 10.13
CA ARG A 338 20.49 -12.02 9.43
C ARG A 338 20.48 -10.77 10.31
N MET A 339 19.54 -10.72 11.25
CA MET A 339 19.45 -9.67 12.25
C MET A 339 20.30 -10.10 13.46
N SER A 340 21.54 -9.60 13.54
CA SER A 340 22.58 -10.04 14.47
C SER A 340 22.20 -10.06 15.95
N ASN A 341 21.12 -9.37 16.32
CA ASN A 341 20.64 -9.23 17.69
C ASN A 341 19.37 -10.05 17.99
N ILE A 342 18.75 -10.73 17.01
CA ILE A 342 17.61 -11.62 17.26
C ILE A 342 18.11 -13.06 17.48
N LYS A 343 17.87 -13.59 18.69
CA LYS A 343 18.30 -14.93 19.10
C LYS A 343 17.18 -15.98 18.92
N TYR A 344 16.26 -15.75 18.02
CA TYR A 344 15.17 -16.65 17.70
C TYR A 344 15.26 -17.04 16.23
N ASP A 345 15.37 -18.34 15.95
CA ASP A 345 15.55 -18.85 14.60
C ASP A 345 14.21 -19.05 13.92
N TRP A 346 13.95 -18.29 12.85
CA TRP A 346 12.69 -18.32 12.12
C TRP A 346 12.83 -17.91 10.67
N TYR A 347 11.79 -18.14 9.89
CA TYR A 347 11.65 -17.63 8.53
C TYR A 347 11.54 -16.11 8.52
N ARG A 348 11.92 -15.53 7.38
CA ARG A 348 11.67 -14.13 7.04
C ARG A 348 11.09 -14.04 5.64
N TYR A 349 10.01 -13.28 5.47
CA TYR A 349 9.46 -12.98 4.16
C TYR A 349 10.29 -11.88 3.48
N ASN A 350 10.82 -12.17 2.28
CA ASN A 350 11.89 -11.40 1.69
C ASN A 350 11.83 -11.36 0.15
N PRO A 351 10.73 -10.86 -0.44
CA PRO A 351 10.57 -10.90 -1.89
C PRO A 351 11.46 -9.91 -2.64
N TRP A 352 11.59 -8.65 -2.14
CA TRP A 352 12.25 -7.55 -2.85
C TRP A 352 13.15 -6.73 -1.95
N ASP A 353 14.25 -6.16 -2.51
CA ASP A 353 15.15 -5.20 -1.83
C ASP A 353 15.38 -5.52 -0.34
N ASP A 354 15.85 -6.71 -0.09
CA ASP A 354 16.14 -7.15 1.28
C ASP A 354 14.91 -7.19 2.22
N GLY A 355 13.70 -7.42 1.66
CA GLY A 355 12.44 -7.47 2.41
C GLY A 355 11.94 -6.12 2.88
N ARG A 356 12.34 -5.05 2.22
CA ARG A 356 11.87 -3.69 2.55
C ARG A 356 10.52 -3.35 1.96
N TYR A 357 10.12 -4.04 0.90
CA TYR A 357 8.92 -3.73 0.15
C TYR A 357 7.97 -4.91 0.09
N LEU A 358 6.69 -4.62 0.35
CA LEU A 358 5.56 -5.46 0.03
C LEU A 358 4.86 -4.89 -1.21
N ASN A 359 4.30 -5.76 -2.03
CA ASN A 359 3.46 -5.31 -3.13
C ASN A 359 2.18 -4.66 -2.58
N SER A 360 1.87 -3.44 -3.00
CA SER A 360 0.58 -2.77 -2.79
C SER A 360 -0.08 -2.41 -4.14
N GLY A 361 0.71 -2.40 -5.22
CA GLY A 361 0.28 -2.06 -6.56
C GLY A 361 -0.69 -3.06 -7.20
N LEU A 362 -1.04 -2.80 -8.45
CA LEU A 362 -1.93 -3.66 -9.25
C LEU A 362 -1.09 -4.60 -10.12
N THR A 363 -1.39 -5.89 -10.07
CA THR A 363 -0.72 -6.92 -10.87
C THR A 363 -1.72 -7.79 -11.63
N THR A 364 -1.26 -8.44 -12.69
CA THR A 364 -2.05 -9.42 -13.43
C THR A 364 -2.48 -10.58 -12.53
N ALA A 365 -1.61 -11.02 -11.62
CA ALA A 365 -1.92 -12.06 -10.64
C ALA A 365 -3.11 -11.67 -9.75
N GLU A 366 -3.12 -10.44 -9.20
CA GLU A 366 -4.23 -9.96 -8.38
C GLU A 366 -5.55 -9.93 -9.18
N VAL A 367 -5.54 -9.42 -10.42
CA VAL A 367 -6.76 -9.33 -11.23
C VAL A 367 -7.30 -10.72 -11.57
N LEU A 368 -6.45 -11.73 -11.80
CA LEU A 368 -6.86 -13.12 -11.97
C LEU A 368 -7.51 -13.67 -10.70
N LEU A 369 -6.97 -13.35 -9.51
CA LEU A 369 -7.53 -13.74 -8.22
C LEU A 369 -8.89 -13.07 -7.96
N ILE A 370 -9.02 -11.78 -8.27
CA ILE A 370 -10.31 -11.07 -8.20
C ILE A 370 -11.34 -11.76 -9.11
N LYS A 371 -10.97 -12.04 -10.37
CA LYS A 371 -11.84 -12.71 -11.31
C LYS A 371 -12.28 -14.08 -10.79
N ALA A 372 -11.34 -14.90 -10.33
CA ALA A 372 -11.62 -16.24 -9.82
C ALA A 372 -12.56 -16.21 -8.61
N GLU A 373 -12.31 -15.34 -7.62
CA GLU A 373 -13.15 -15.18 -6.44
C GLU A 373 -14.58 -14.75 -6.84
N CYS A 374 -14.71 -13.74 -7.69
CA CYS A 374 -16.02 -13.28 -8.16
C CYS A 374 -16.78 -14.39 -8.91
N GLN A 375 -16.12 -15.15 -9.77
CA GLN A 375 -16.75 -16.28 -10.47
C GLN A 375 -17.28 -17.32 -9.48
N VAL A 376 -16.49 -17.70 -8.48
CA VAL A 376 -16.91 -18.64 -7.45
C VAL A 376 -18.11 -18.12 -6.66
N ARG A 377 -18.05 -16.87 -6.18
CA ARG A 377 -19.15 -16.26 -5.41
C ARG A 377 -20.43 -16.10 -6.20
N LEU A 378 -20.34 -15.94 -7.52
CA LEU A 378 -21.47 -15.87 -8.44
C LEU A 378 -21.96 -17.27 -8.95
N GLY A 379 -21.48 -18.36 -8.35
CA GLY A 379 -21.90 -19.72 -8.68
C GLY A 379 -21.17 -20.37 -9.86
N GLN A 380 -20.20 -19.68 -10.47
CA GLN A 380 -19.37 -20.18 -11.58
C GLN A 380 -18.07 -20.78 -11.02
N TRP A 381 -18.19 -21.72 -10.07
CA TRP A 381 -17.05 -22.13 -9.29
C TRP A 381 -16.02 -22.97 -10.06
N GLN A 382 -16.45 -23.77 -11.07
CA GLN A 382 -15.53 -24.51 -11.93
C GLN A 382 -14.66 -23.56 -12.78
N GLU A 383 -15.28 -22.53 -13.35
CA GLU A 383 -14.62 -21.48 -14.10
C GLU A 383 -13.67 -20.68 -13.21
N GLY A 384 -14.06 -20.40 -11.96
CA GLY A 384 -13.22 -19.72 -10.98
C GLY A 384 -11.92 -20.48 -10.70
N LEU A 385 -12.00 -21.79 -10.46
CA LEU A 385 -10.82 -22.64 -10.29
C LEU A 385 -9.96 -22.67 -11.57
N ALA A 386 -10.59 -22.81 -12.74
CA ALA A 386 -9.88 -22.82 -14.01
C ALA A 386 -9.15 -21.50 -14.32
N THR A 387 -9.70 -20.36 -13.88
CA THR A 387 -9.11 -19.04 -14.03
C THR A 387 -7.72 -18.95 -13.37
N LEU A 388 -7.47 -19.70 -12.31
CA LEU A 388 -6.19 -19.70 -11.59
C LEU A 388 -5.12 -20.61 -12.19
N THR A 389 -5.47 -21.44 -13.19
CA THR A 389 -4.51 -22.37 -13.80
C THR A 389 -3.24 -21.69 -14.34
N PRO A 390 -3.30 -20.58 -15.10
CA PRO A 390 -2.09 -19.91 -15.58
C PRO A 390 -1.26 -19.31 -14.43
N LEU A 391 -1.90 -18.74 -13.41
CA LEU A 391 -1.20 -18.23 -12.24
C LEU A 391 -0.41 -19.34 -11.54
N ARG A 392 -1.07 -20.45 -11.25
CA ARG A 392 -0.43 -21.59 -10.56
C ARG A 392 0.71 -22.21 -11.38
N LYS A 393 0.58 -22.28 -12.71
CA LYS A 393 1.69 -22.71 -13.58
C LYS A 393 2.91 -21.81 -13.47
N ALA A 394 2.72 -20.50 -13.30
CA ALA A 394 3.79 -19.54 -13.16
C ALA A 394 4.39 -19.49 -11.74
N ARG A 395 3.75 -20.12 -10.76
CA ARG A 395 4.12 -20.10 -9.33
C ARG A 395 4.61 -21.43 -8.79
N PHE A 396 4.44 -22.52 -9.52
CA PHE A 396 4.87 -23.87 -9.13
C PHE A 396 5.94 -24.37 -10.07
N GLU A 397 6.74 -25.33 -9.63
CA GLU A 397 7.69 -26.04 -10.49
C GLU A 397 7.00 -26.61 -11.72
N ALA A 398 7.65 -26.50 -12.88
CA ALA A 398 7.08 -26.82 -14.20
C ALA A 398 6.53 -28.25 -14.32
N ALA A 399 7.06 -29.20 -13.56
CA ALA A 399 6.61 -30.59 -13.57
C ALA A 399 5.41 -30.87 -12.63
N THR A 400 5.00 -29.87 -11.83
CA THR A 400 3.95 -30.07 -10.81
C THR A 400 2.56 -29.95 -11.39
N SER A 401 1.64 -30.81 -10.97
CA SER A 401 0.21 -30.63 -11.27
C SER A 401 -0.34 -29.43 -10.49
N THR A 402 -0.88 -28.48 -11.21
CA THR A 402 -1.31 -27.20 -10.63
C THR A 402 -2.82 -26.98 -10.65
N ALA A 403 -3.60 -27.92 -11.18
CA ALA A 403 -5.05 -27.80 -11.26
C ALA A 403 -5.68 -27.86 -9.87
N LEU A 404 -6.56 -26.89 -9.58
CA LEU A 404 -7.41 -26.91 -8.41
C LEU A 404 -8.67 -27.73 -8.71
N THR A 405 -9.13 -28.49 -7.72
CA THR A 405 -10.36 -29.30 -7.82
C THR A 405 -11.19 -29.14 -6.54
N ALA A 406 -12.49 -29.03 -6.68
CA ALA A 406 -13.43 -28.96 -5.57
C ALA A 406 -14.69 -29.77 -5.90
N ASN A 407 -15.44 -30.17 -4.89
CA ASN A 407 -16.70 -30.90 -5.05
C ASN A 407 -17.92 -29.96 -5.04
N ASN A 408 -17.75 -28.74 -4.55
CA ASN A 408 -18.81 -27.75 -4.42
C ASN A 408 -18.24 -26.33 -4.39
N GLN A 409 -19.12 -25.34 -4.40
CA GLN A 409 -18.78 -23.93 -4.40
C GLN A 409 -18.02 -23.50 -3.14
N ALA A 410 -18.36 -24.02 -1.96
CA ALA A 410 -17.70 -23.64 -0.71
C ALA A 410 -16.24 -24.12 -0.68
N GLU A 411 -15.96 -25.35 -1.11
CA GLU A 411 -14.60 -25.84 -1.25
C GLU A 411 -13.81 -25.05 -2.29
N ALA A 412 -14.45 -24.70 -3.40
CA ALA A 412 -13.82 -23.87 -4.43
C ALA A 412 -13.48 -22.47 -3.91
N LEU A 413 -14.38 -21.85 -3.15
CA LEU A 413 -14.14 -20.55 -2.52
C LEU A 413 -12.93 -20.61 -1.57
N GLN A 414 -12.89 -21.62 -0.70
CA GLN A 414 -11.77 -21.81 0.20
C GLN A 414 -10.44 -21.88 -0.58
N GLN A 415 -10.37 -22.70 -1.62
CA GLN A 415 -9.14 -22.84 -2.41
C GLN A 415 -8.72 -21.55 -3.12
N VAL A 416 -9.68 -20.77 -3.65
CA VAL A 416 -9.40 -19.48 -4.28
C VAL A 416 -8.89 -18.46 -3.24
N LEU A 417 -9.50 -18.39 -2.07
CA LEU A 417 -9.07 -17.50 -0.99
C LEU A 417 -7.70 -17.91 -0.42
N GLU A 418 -7.41 -19.20 -0.30
CA GLU A 418 -6.08 -19.68 0.05
C GLU A 418 -5.03 -19.35 -1.01
N GLU A 419 -5.37 -19.46 -2.31
CA GLU A 419 -4.46 -19.05 -3.39
C GLU A 419 -4.21 -17.55 -3.37
N ARG A 420 -5.24 -16.74 -3.11
CA ARG A 420 -5.11 -15.29 -2.91
C ARG A 420 -4.21 -14.98 -1.72
N HIS A 421 -4.37 -15.70 -0.62
CA HIS A 421 -3.56 -15.52 0.57
C HIS A 421 -2.07 -15.87 0.33
N ARG A 422 -1.79 -16.94 -0.42
CA ARG A 422 -0.42 -17.31 -0.83
C ARG A 422 0.22 -16.27 -1.76
N GLU A 423 -0.55 -15.70 -2.66
CA GLU A 423 -0.03 -14.73 -3.66
C GLU A 423 0.17 -13.34 -3.07
N LEU A 424 -0.72 -12.92 -2.18
CA LEU A 424 -0.85 -11.56 -1.68
C LEU A 424 -0.80 -11.49 -0.14
N PRO A 425 0.24 -12.04 0.52
CA PRO A 425 0.32 -12.05 1.97
C PRO A 425 0.59 -10.66 2.52
N PHE A 426 0.36 -10.48 3.81
CA PHE A 426 0.57 -9.27 4.60
C PHE A 426 -0.29 -8.09 4.17
N TYR A 427 0.11 -7.36 3.14
CA TYR A 427 -0.51 -6.07 2.79
C TYR A 427 -1.99 -6.21 2.44
N PHE A 428 -2.31 -7.09 1.51
CA PHE A 428 -3.69 -7.28 1.05
C PHE A 428 -4.56 -8.01 2.08
N ARG A 429 -3.93 -8.84 2.92
CA ARG A 429 -4.63 -9.59 3.96
C ARG A 429 -5.41 -8.69 4.91
N PHE A 430 -4.92 -7.48 5.19
CA PHE A 430 -5.61 -6.49 6.02
C PHE A 430 -7.00 -6.12 5.44
N GLY A 431 -7.04 -5.77 4.17
CA GLY A 431 -8.29 -5.46 3.47
C GLY A 431 -9.21 -6.68 3.33
N ASP A 432 -8.62 -7.87 3.11
CA ASP A 432 -9.37 -9.13 2.99
C ASP A 432 -10.09 -9.47 4.29
N ILE A 433 -9.41 -9.42 5.44
CA ILE A 433 -10.04 -9.67 6.75
C ILE A 433 -11.24 -8.75 6.98
N LYS A 434 -11.10 -7.47 6.65
CA LYS A 434 -12.18 -6.48 6.82
C LYS A 434 -13.38 -6.75 5.92
N ARG A 435 -13.14 -7.02 4.63
CA ARG A 435 -14.24 -7.24 3.67
C ARG A 435 -14.95 -8.56 3.90
N PHE A 436 -14.28 -9.59 4.36
CA PHE A 436 -14.91 -10.87 4.71
C PHE A 436 -15.93 -10.69 5.82
N ALA A 437 -15.59 -9.97 6.87
CA ALA A 437 -16.45 -9.75 8.04
C ALA A 437 -17.76 -8.97 7.76
N VAL A 438 -17.98 -8.46 6.56
CA VAL A 438 -19.21 -7.76 6.16
C VAL A 438 -19.95 -8.46 5.02
N THR A 439 -19.48 -9.60 4.57
CA THR A 439 -20.23 -10.46 3.63
C THR A 439 -21.30 -11.26 4.37
N SER A 440 -22.25 -11.81 3.62
CA SER A 440 -23.26 -12.74 4.19
C SER A 440 -22.69 -14.14 4.43
N ASP A 441 -21.53 -14.44 3.87
CA ASP A 441 -20.84 -15.73 4.05
C ASP A 441 -19.85 -15.61 5.21
N THR A 442 -20.18 -16.20 6.34
CA THR A 442 -19.33 -16.18 7.53
C THR A 442 -18.27 -17.28 7.53
N SER A 443 -18.20 -18.11 6.48
CA SER A 443 -17.20 -19.18 6.38
C SER A 443 -15.79 -18.65 6.08
N ASP A 444 -15.67 -17.42 5.57
CA ASP A 444 -14.42 -16.72 5.30
C ASP A 444 -14.00 -15.74 6.41
N ASP A 445 -14.80 -15.60 7.47
CA ASP A 445 -14.49 -14.75 8.61
C ASP A 445 -13.17 -15.13 9.27
N VAL A 446 -12.36 -14.13 9.60
CA VAL A 446 -11.06 -14.31 10.24
C VAL A 446 -11.05 -13.67 11.62
N THR A 447 -10.53 -14.42 12.59
CA THR A 447 -10.21 -13.91 13.92
C THR A 447 -8.72 -14.03 14.16
N VAL A 448 -8.07 -12.89 14.40
CA VAL A 448 -6.64 -12.86 14.73
C VAL A 448 -6.46 -13.05 16.22
N THR A 449 -5.64 -14.03 16.60
CA THR A 449 -5.31 -14.31 18.01
C THR A 449 -3.80 -14.18 18.24
N ARG A 450 -3.42 -13.46 19.31
CA ARG A 450 -2.04 -13.20 19.69
C ARG A 450 -1.79 -13.55 21.15
N ASP A 451 -0.90 -14.49 21.39
CA ASP A 451 -0.38 -14.75 22.74
C ASP A 451 0.87 -13.93 22.97
N PHE A 452 0.72 -12.86 23.74
CA PHE A 452 1.82 -11.94 23.99
C PHE A 452 1.87 -11.55 25.48
N TYR A 453 2.40 -10.40 25.77
CA TYR A 453 2.43 -9.79 27.09
C TYR A 453 1.43 -8.63 27.18
N ASP A 454 0.94 -8.37 28.40
CA ASP A 454 0.24 -7.11 28.66
C ASP A 454 1.21 -5.93 28.52
N MET A 455 0.70 -4.77 28.08
CA MET A 455 1.56 -3.61 27.84
C MET A 455 0.84 -2.29 28.08
N THR A 456 1.66 -1.27 28.29
CA THR A 456 1.26 0.15 28.29
C THR A 456 1.98 0.86 27.15
N VAL A 457 1.68 2.12 26.91
CA VAL A 457 2.35 2.95 25.89
C VAL A 457 3.89 3.10 26.07
N THR A 458 4.40 2.76 27.24
CA THR A 458 5.82 2.92 27.55
C THR A 458 6.53 1.62 27.93
N LYS A 459 5.80 0.53 28.19
CA LYS A 459 6.38 -0.69 28.74
C LYS A 459 5.60 -1.94 28.38
N VAL A 460 6.33 -2.98 27.99
CA VAL A 460 5.81 -4.37 27.92
C VAL A 460 6.00 -5.02 29.30
N ASN A 461 4.92 -5.55 29.86
CA ASN A 461 4.94 -6.23 31.16
C ASN A 461 5.22 -7.73 30.99
N THR A 462 6.47 -8.11 30.90
CA THR A 462 6.88 -9.52 30.71
C THR A 462 6.47 -10.48 31.82
N GLY A 463 6.02 -9.97 32.98
CA GLY A 463 5.45 -10.76 34.08
C GLY A 463 3.96 -11.05 33.92
N SER A 464 3.27 -10.46 32.94
CA SER A 464 1.84 -10.63 32.69
C SER A 464 1.58 -11.06 31.25
N GLN A 465 1.15 -12.29 31.05
CA GLN A 465 0.76 -12.79 29.73
C GLN A 465 -0.68 -12.40 29.42
N LYS A 466 -0.94 -12.12 28.13
CA LYS A 466 -2.25 -11.73 27.63
C LYS A 466 -2.50 -12.32 26.26
N THR A 467 -3.69 -12.84 26.04
CA THR A 467 -4.17 -13.22 24.71
C THR A 467 -5.03 -12.09 24.15
N TYR A 468 -4.64 -11.57 23.00
CA TYR A 468 -5.38 -10.58 22.23
C TYR A 468 -6.20 -11.31 21.17
N THR A 469 -7.50 -11.12 21.17
CA THR A 469 -8.42 -11.72 20.19
C THR A 469 -9.13 -10.63 19.43
N ILE A 470 -8.94 -10.60 18.11
CA ILE A 470 -9.37 -9.53 17.24
C ILE A 470 -10.21 -10.14 16.11
N PRO A 471 -11.53 -10.23 16.29
CA PRO A 471 -12.44 -10.66 15.22
C PRO A 471 -12.37 -9.70 14.02
N GLY A 472 -12.52 -10.17 12.80
CA GLY A 472 -12.57 -9.34 11.59
C GLY A 472 -13.69 -8.30 11.63
N SER A 473 -14.77 -8.58 12.36
CA SER A 473 -15.89 -7.66 12.61
C SER A 473 -15.59 -6.57 13.66
N SER A 474 -14.44 -6.59 14.32
CA SER A 474 -14.07 -5.56 15.30
C SER A 474 -13.89 -4.19 14.67
N LYS A 475 -14.39 -3.15 15.31
CA LYS A 475 -14.21 -1.75 14.87
C LYS A 475 -12.73 -1.31 14.86
N CYS A 476 -11.86 -1.98 15.61
CA CYS A 476 -10.43 -1.67 15.66
C CYS A 476 -9.68 -1.90 14.32
N TRP A 477 -10.31 -2.56 13.34
CA TRP A 477 -9.79 -2.63 11.98
C TRP A 477 -9.87 -1.31 11.21
N ALA A 478 -10.66 -0.33 11.66
CA ALA A 478 -10.46 1.05 11.27
C ALA A 478 -9.38 1.64 12.18
N MET A 479 -8.15 1.72 11.69
CA MET A 479 -7.00 2.16 12.48
C MET A 479 -7.25 3.54 13.09
N PRO A 480 -6.86 3.78 14.35
CA PRO A 480 -7.00 5.08 14.95
C PRO A 480 -6.10 6.10 14.27
N ILE A 481 -6.60 7.32 14.13
CA ILE A 481 -5.82 8.46 13.65
C ILE A 481 -4.92 8.94 14.79
N TYR A 482 -3.66 9.20 14.51
CA TYR A 482 -2.71 9.58 15.54
C TYR A 482 -3.00 10.99 16.11
N GLN A 483 -2.65 11.18 17.37
CA GLN A 483 -3.08 12.34 18.17
C GLN A 483 -2.62 13.68 17.58
N THR A 484 -1.47 13.70 16.91
CA THR A 484 -0.94 14.93 16.33
C THR A 484 -1.86 15.49 15.24
N GLU A 485 -2.47 14.63 14.40
CA GLU A 485 -3.43 15.06 13.37
C GLU A 485 -4.72 15.60 14.00
N ILE A 486 -5.25 14.89 14.99
CA ILE A 486 -6.44 15.34 15.74
C ILE A 486 -6.18 16.73 16.35
N THR A 487 -5.01 16.93 16.96
CA THR A 487 -4.63 18.19 17.60
C THR A 487 -4.39 19.30 16.57
N SER A 488 -3.70 18.99 15.46
CA SER A 488 -3.39 19.95 14.40
C SER A 488 -4.64 20.44 13.69
N SER A 489 -5.64 19.58 13.53
CA SER A 489 -6.96 19.93 12.99
C SER A 489 -7.85 20.68 13.97
N LYS A 490 -7.37 20.97 15.19
CA LYS A 490 -8.14 21.54 16.29
C LYS A 490 -9.42 20.74 16.63
N GLY A 491 -9.38 19.44 16.41
CA GLY A 491 -10.50 18.52 16.63
C GLY A 491 -11.50 18.42 15.48
N ALA A 492 -11.23 19.03 14.34
CA ALA A 492 -12.09 18.89 13.15
C ALA A 492 -12.04 17.46 12.58
N ILE A 493 -10.89 16.78 12.70
CA ILE A 493 -10.75 15.36 12.37
C ILE A 493 -11.24 14.55 13.56
N GLU A 494 -12.38 13.87 13.41
CA GLU A 494 -12.95 13.00 14.42
C GLU A 494 -12.18 11.66 14.49
N GLN A 495 -11.93 11.16 15.70
CA GLN A 495 -11.26 9.88 15.93
C GLN A 495 -12.19 8.70 15.61
N ASN A 496 -11.61 7.61 15.10
CA ASN A 496 -12.34 6.35 14.97
C ASN A 496 -12.83 5.85 16.33
N PRO A 497 -14.05 5.29 16.43
CA PRO A 497 -14.56 4.69 17.66
C PRO A 497 -13.73 3.49 18.09
N GLU A 498 -13.89 3.08 19.36
CA GLU A 498 -13.26 1.87 19.92
C GLU A 498 -13.98 0.60 19.48
#